data_acebc451cf069eb72e5c40c399f077b6
#
_entry.id   acebc451cf069eb72e5c40c399f077b6
#
_cell.length_a   1.000
_cell.length_b   1.000
_cell.length_c   1.000
_cell.angle_alpha   90.00
_cell.angle_beta   90.00
_cell.angle_gamma   90.00
#
_symmetry.space_group_name_H-M   'P 1'
#
loop_
_entity.id
_entity.type
_entity.pdbx_description
1 polymer ?
#
loop_
_entity_poly.entity_id
_entity_poly.type
_entity_poly.pdbx_seq_one_letter_code
_entity_poly.pdbx_strand_id
1 'polypeptide(L)'
;MTPHELKAARLKKGLVQAQAAKSLGVSQSYVNLLENGKRRLTPGLARRVTTLYGLSPEVLPVSEEFVPTHTNDQRLAESLAKLGYPGFAYLRTHVPSKNPHEVLLTALGQDRLEARVAEALPWVAMHYSHHGSKWLVEQARKFNLQNRLGFVVSLALSVAERVSDHENTTVQSLRELRSKLDESRLVKEDVFYRPPRTESERQWLMQNRSEEAVHWNLLTDLRPEHLQYAG
;
A
#
# COMPACT_ATOMS: atom_id res chain seq x y z
N MET A 1 14.71 -2.76 2.79
CA MET A 1 15.39 -3.35 4.00
C MET A 1 16.89 -3.14 3.91
N THR A 2 17.47 -2.46 4.88
CA THR A 2 18.92 -2.25 5.00
C THR A 2 19.61 -3.47 5.61
N PRO A 3 20.94 -3.62 5.42
CA PRO A 3 21.72 -4.68 6.05
C PRO A 3 21.58 -4.71 7.59
N HIS A 4 21.55 -3.53 8.21
CA HIS A 4 21.37 -3.39 9.65
C HIS A 4 20.00 -3.89 10.13
N GLU A 5 18.92 -3.51 9.43
CA GLU A 5 17.56 -3.99 9.71
C GLU A 5 17.44 -5.51 9.58
N LEU A 6 18.09 -6.09 8.55
CA LEU A 6 18.12 -7.54 8.35
C LEU A 6 18.76 -8.26 9.54
N LYS A 7 19.93 -7.77 10.00
CA LYS A 7 20.64 -8.32 11.16
C LYS A 7 19.82 -8.16 12.44
N ALA A 8 19.26 -6.98 12.67
CA ALA A 8 18.43 -6.69 13.85
C ALA A 8 17.19 -7.61 13.89
N ALA A 9 16.52 -7.81 12.75
CA ALA A 9 15.35 -8.69 12.64
C ALA A 9 15.69 -10.16 12.96
N ARG A 10 16.84 -10.67 12.48
CA ARG A 10 17.33 -12.01 12.82
C ARG A 10 17.59 -12.14 14.32
N LEU A 11 18.28 -11.18 14.91
CA LEU A 11 18.59 -11.18 16.34
C LEU A 11 17.31 -11.11 17.20
N LYS A 12 16.33 -10.29 16.81
CA LYS A 12 15.01 -10.21 17.45
C LYS A 12 14.28 -11.56 17.46
N LYS A 13 14.52 -12.40 16.43
CA LYS A 13 14.00 -13.79 16.36
C LYS A 13 14.84 -14.80 17.14
N GLY A 14 15.92 -14.39 17.80
CA GLY A 14 16.82 -15.27 18.55
C GLY A 14 17.62 -16.23 17.67
N LEU A 15 17.75 -15.97 16.36
CA LEU A 15 18.42 -16.88 15.43
C LEU A 15 19.90 -16.51 15.29
N VAL A 16 20.81 -17.50 15.35
CA VAL A 16 22.18 -17.33 14.88
C VAL A 16 22.25 -17.42 13.35
N GLN A 17 23.29 -16.88 12.74
CA GLN A 17 23.43 -16.84 11.27
C GLN A 17 23.30 -18.22 10.62
N ALA A 18 23.84 -19.28 11.23
CA ALA A 18 23.76 -20.65 10.72
C ALA A 18 22.31 -21.17 10.68
N GLN A 19 21.52 -20.91 11.72
CA GLN A 19 20.11 -21.29 11.78
C GLN A 19 19.28 -20.52 10.73
N ALA A 20 19.48 -19.21 10.64
CA ALA A 20 18.84 -18.37 9.63
C ALA A 20 19.16 -18.84 8.21
N ALA A 21 20.43 -19.13 7.94
CA ALA A 21 20.89 -19.64 6.65
C ALA A 21 20.17 -20.95 6.27
N LYS A 22 20.09 -21.90 7.19
CA LYS A 22 19.37 -23.17 7.00
C LYS A 22 17.89 -22.92 6.66
N SER A 23 17.22 -22.07 7.42
CA SER A 23 15.79 -21.75 7.20
C SER A 23 15.55 -20.97 5.89
N LEU A 24 16.50 -20.13 5.48
CA LEU A 24 16.44 -19.37 4.24
C LEU A 24 16.92 -20.16 3.01
N GLY A 25 17.47 -21.39 3.19
CA GLY A 25 18.01 -22.19 2.10
C GLY A 25 19.21 -21.54 1.41
N VAL A 26 20.11 -20.91 2.19
CA VAL A 26 21.36 -20.28 1.72
C VAL A 26 22.53 -20.67 2.63
N SER A 27 23.77 -20.33 2.26
CA SER A 27 24.92 -20.56 3.14
C SER A 27 25.01 -19.50 4.25
N GLN A 28 25.65 -19.85 5.38
CA GLN A 28 25.93 -18.90 6.47
C GLN A 28 26.77 -17.71 5.98
N SER A 29 27.76 -17.98 5.12
CA SER A 29 28.59 -16.94 4.51
C SER A 29 27.75 -15.96 3.67
N TYR A 30 26.71 -16.45 3.00
CA TYR A 30 25.81 -15.58 2.24
C TYR A 30 24.97 -14.69 3.15
N VAL A 31 24.46 -15.22 4.28
CA VAL A 31 23.76 -14.38 5.31
C VAL A 31 24.70 -13.30 5.83
N ASN A 32 25.95 -13.65 6.12
CA ASN A 32 26.97 -12.68 6.56
C ASN A 32 27.18 -11.57 5.52
N LEU A 33 27.30 -11.92 4.22
CA LEU A 33 27.45 -10.93 3.14
C LEU A 33 26.24 -9.99 3.03
N LEU A 34 25.02 -10.50 3.22
CA LEU A 34 23.79 -9.69 3.23
C LEU A 34 23.77 -8.71 4.40
N GLU A 35 24.07 -9.20 5.61
CA GLU A 35 24.07 -8.39 6.84
C GLU A 35 25.19 -7.34 6.89
N ASN A 36 26.25 -7.52 6.10
CA ASN A 36 27.34 -6.55 5.93
C ASN A 36 27.19 -5.68 4.66
N GLY A 37 26.06 -5.77 3.94
CA GLY A 37 25.80 -4.96 2.75
C GLY A 37 26.64 -5.31 1.51
N LYS A 38 27.40 -6.42 1.56
CA LYS A 38 28.24 -6.88 0.43
C LYS A 38 27.43 -7.60 -0.65
N ARG A 39 26.19 -7.94 -0.38
CA ARG A 39 25.22 -8.51 -1.34
C ARG A 39 23.85 -7.90 -1.11
N ARG A 40 23.06 -7.76 -2.18
CA ARG A 40 21.67 -7.32 -2.12
C ARG A 40 20.74 -8.53 -1.97
N LEU A 41 19.62 -8.33 -1.26
CA LEU A 41 18.54 -9.32 -1.20
C LEU A 41 17.85 -9.42 -2.56
N THR A 42 17.78 -10.63 -3.10
CA THR A 42 16.91 -10.89 -4.25
C THR A 42 15.43 -10.83 -3.82
N PRO A 43 14.48 -10.50 -4.72
CA PRO A 43 13.06 -10.42 -4.36
C PRO A 43 12.52 -11.73 -3.74
N GLY A 44 12.95 -12.89 -4.23
CA GLY A 44 12.58 -14.19 -3.68
C GLY A 44 13.12 -14.42 -2.26
N LEU A 45 14.36 -14.02 -2.00
CA LEU A 45 14.96 -14.14 -0.67
C LEU A 45 14.37 -13.11 0.30
N ALA A 46 14.08 -11.89 -0.16
CA ALA A 46 13.41 -10.87 0.64
C ALA A 46 12.07 -11.38 1.18
N ARG A 47 11.24 -12.02 0.33
CA ARG A 47 9.98 -12.64 0.76
C ARG A 47 10.19 -13.72 1.83
N ARG A 48 11.17 -14.61 1.65
CA ARG A 48 11.49 -15.65 2.65
C ARG A 48 11.94 -15.04 3.98
N VAL A 49 12.78 -14.01 3.93
CA VAL A 49 13.25 -13.24 5.10
C VAL A 49 12.07 -12.58 5.81
N THR A 50 11.19 -11.89 5.08
CA THR A 50 10.01 -11.21 5.63
C THR A 50 9.11 -12.21 6.35
N THR A 51 8.85 -13.37 5.75
CA THR A 51 8.07 -14.43 6.39
C THR A 51 8.76 -15.03 7.61
N LEU A 52 10.05 -15.40 7.48
CA LEU A 52 10.80 -16.05 8.57
C LEU A 52 10.92 -15.14 9.81
N TYR A 53 11.19 -13.85 9.58
CA TYR A 53 11.41 -12.90 10.67
C TYR A 53 10.11 -12.21 11.14
N GLY A 54 8.99 -12.43 10.45
CA GLY A 54 7.70 -11.81 10.76
C GLY A 54 7.74 -10.29 10.58
N LEU A 55 8.35 -9.84 9.49
CA LEU A 55 8.47 -8.42 9.18
C LEU A 55 7.24 -7.91 8.41
N SER A 56 6.98 -6.60 8.51
CA SER A 56 5.99 -5.94 7.68
C SER A 56 6.31 -6.12 6.19
N PRO A 57 5.31 -6.36 5.31
CA PRO A 57 5.51 -6.38 3.87
C PRO A 57 6.08 -5.08 3.27
N GLU A 58 6.02 -3.96 3.97
CA GLU A 58 6.64 -2.68 3.54
C GLU A 58 8.16 -2.78 3.33
N VAL A 59 8.82 -3.71 4.04
CA VAL A 59 10.27 -3.92 3.89
C VAL A 59 10.65 -4.67 2.61
N LEU A 60 9.68 -5.23 1.89
CA LEU A 60 9.93 -5.84 0.59
C LEU A 60 10.47 -4.81 -0.39
N PRO A 61 11.44 -5.17 -1.23
CA PRO A 61 11.95 -4.26 -2.24
C PRO A 61 10.85 -3.87 -3.22
N VAL A 62 10.77 -2.59 -3.54
CA VAL A 62 9.96 -2.07 -4.64
C VAL A 62 10.69 -2.23 -5.96
N SER A 63 9.96 -2.34 -7.07
CA SER A 63 10.55 -2.41 -8.40
C SER A 63 11.18 -1.07 -8.79
N GLU A 64 12.42 -1.09 -9.28
CA GLU A 64 13.08 0.11 -9.81
C GLU A 64 12.38 0.63 -11.07
N GLU A 65 11.82 -0.28 -11.88
CA GLU A 65 11.06 0.00 -13.10
C GLU A 65 9.55 -0.23 -12.89
N PHE A 66 9.01 0.25 -11.76
CA PHE A 66 7.59 0.08 -11.48
C PHE A 66 6.73 0.77 -12.53
N VAL A 67 5.75 0.02 -13.05
CA VAL A 67 4.65 0.52 -13.89
C VAL A 67 3.35 -0.09 -13.37
N PRO A 68 2.30 0.70 -13.13
CA PRO A 68 0.99 0.18 -12.82
C PRO A 68 0.49 -0.67 -13.99
N THR A 69 0.52 -1.99 -13.84
CA THR A 69 0.09 -2.91 -14.88
C THR A 69 -1.40 -3.17 -14.80
N HIS A 70 -2.07 -3.32 -15.95
CA HIS A 70 -3.46 -3.78 -15.96
C HIS A 70 -3.55 -5.16 -15.30
N THR A 71 -4.48 -5.26 -14.37
CA THR A 71 -4.76 -6.52 -13.67
C THR A 71 -6.25 -6.62 -13.37
N ASN A 72 -6.75 -7.82 -13.09
CA ASN A 72 -8.15 -8.00 -12.75
C ASN A 72 -8.37 -7.85 -11.23
N ASP A 73 -9.62 -7.57 -10.86
CA ASP A 73 -10.03 -7.40 -9.46
C ASP A 73 -9.75 -8.64 -8.61
N GLN A 74 -9.87 -9.85 -9.17
CA GLN A 74 -9.55 -11.09 -8.47
C GLN A 74 -8.08 -11.12 -7.99
N ARG A 75 -7.12 -10.76 -8.83
CA ARG A 75 -5.69 -10.71 -8.47
C ARG A 75 -5.38 -9.60 -7.47
N LEU A 76 -6.09 -8.47 -7.56
CA LEU A 76 -6.00 -7.40 -6.56
C LEU A 76 -6.54 -7.88 -5.22
N ALA A 77 -7.73 -8.49 -5.19
CA ALA A 77 -8.32 -9.07 -3.98
C ALA A 77 -7.39 -10.12 -3.33
N GLU A 78 -6.78 -11.00 -4.13
CA GLU A 78 -5.78 -11.96 -3.63
C GLU A 78 -4.53 -11.27 -3.05
N SER A 79 -4.06 -10.19 -3.68
CA SER A 79 -2.93 -9.41 -3.17
C SER A 79 -3.28 -8.70 -1.87
N LEU A 80 -4.49 -8.13 -1.75
CA LEU A 80 -5.01 -7.50 -0.56
C LEU A 80 -5.23 -8.51 0.59
N ALA A 81 -5.77 -9.70 0.27
CA ALA A 81 -5.86 -10.81 1.21
C ALA A 81 -4.47 -11.22 1.76
N LYS A 82 -3.47 -11.25 0.88
CA LYS A 82 -2.08 -11.55 1.26
C LYS A 82 -1.44 -10.50 2.15
N LEU A 83 -1.88 -9.24 2.03
CA LEU A 83 -1.50 -8.16 2.93
C LEU A 83 -2.25 -8.21 4.27
N GLY A 84 -3.28 -9.05 4.40
CA GLY A 84 -4.04 -9.22 5.62
C GLY A 84 -5.34 -8.42 5.68
N TYR A 85 -5.82 -7.86 4.57
CA TYR A 85 -7.11 -7.16 4.56
C TYR A 85 -8.26 -8.10 4.97
N PRO A 86 -8.99 -7.79 6.06
CA PRO A 86 -9.98 -8.71 6.62
C PRO A 86 -11.14 -9.03 5.67
N GLY A 87 -11.55 -8.09 4.83
CA GLY A 87 -12.64 -8.27 3.86
C GLY A 87 -12.39 -9.35 2.83
N PHE A 88 -11.13 -9.79 2.66
CA PHE A 88 -10.73 -10.87 1.76
C PHE A 88 -10.10 -12.06 2.48
N ALA A 89 -10.23 -12.18 3.79
CA ALA A 89 -9.65 -13.26 4.58
C ALA A 89 -10.12 -14.67 4.16
N TYR A 90 -11.26 -14.80 3.48
CA TYR A 90 -11.79 -16.05 2.96
C TYR A 90 -11.05 -16.55 1.70
N LEU A 91 -10.27 -15.69 1.03
CA LEU A 91 -9.56 -16.09 -0.18
C LEU A 91 -8.31 -16.90 0.16
N ARG A 92 -8.23 -18.09 -0.45
CA ARG A 92 -6.98 -18.86 -0.46
C ARG A 92 -6.09 -18.33 -1.58
N THR A 93 -5.07 -17.58 -1.22
CA THR A 93 -4.20 -16.92 -2.19
C THR A 93 -2.88 -17.65 -2.39
N HIS A 94 -2.51 -17.86 -3.65
CA HIS A 94 -1.22 -18.39 -4.08
C HIS A 94 -0.29 -17.29 -4.63
N VAL A 95 -0.75 -16.04 -4.70
CA VAL A 95 0.07 -14.93 -5.17
C VAL A 95 1.24 -14.68 -4.20
N PRO A 96 2.42 -14.34 -4.72
CA PRO A 96 3.54 -13.96 -3.87
C PRO A 96 3.25 -12.64 -3.16
N SER A 97 3.71 -12.51 -1.92
CA SER A 97 3.65 -11.24 -1.20
C SER A 97 4.39 -10.15 -1.97
N LYS A 98 3.75 -9.00 -2.16
CA LYS A 98 4.29 -7.80 -2.80
C LYS A 98 4.41 -6.69 -1.77
N ASN A 99 5.20 -5.67 -2.10
CA ASN A 99 5.21 -4.44 -1.32
C ASN A 99 3.82 -3.79 -1.37
N PRO A 100 3.23 -3.38 -0.22
CA PRO A 100 1.89 -2.79 -0.19
C PRO A 100 1.74 -1.55 -1.06
N HIS A 101 2.79 -0.73 -1.20
CA HIS A 101 2.76 0.46 -2.05
C HIS A 101 2.65 0.12 -3.55
N GLU A 102 3.28 -0.98 -3.99
CA GLU A 102 3.09 -1.46 -5.37
C GLU A 102 1.66 -1.97 -5.60
N VAL A 103 1.08 -2.66 -4.61
CA VAL A 103 -0.32 -3.13 -4.69
C VAL A 103 -1.26 -1.92 -4.75
N LEU A 104 -1.05 -0.94 -3.89
CA LEU A 104 -1.84 0.29 -3.83
C LEU A 104 -1.78 1.05 -5.16
N LEU A 105 -0.60 1.35 -5.68
CA LEU A 105 -0.45 2.07 -6.96
C LEU A 105 -0.95 1.26 -8.16
N THR A 106 -0.79 -0.06 -8.14
CA THR A 106 -1.35 -0.93 -9.19
C THR A 106 -2.87 -0.84 -9.20
N ALA A 107 -3.53 -0.86 -8.04
CA ALA A 107 -4.98 -0.70 -7.94
C ALA A 107 -5.42 0.71 -8.39
N LEU A 108 -4.74 1.75 -7.92
CA LEU A 108 -5.05 3.14 -8.31
C LEU A 108 -4.86 3.42 -9.80
N GLY A 109 -3.99 2.67 -10.48
CA GLY A 109 -3.75 2.76 -11.92
C GLY A 109 -4.81 2.07 -12.79
N GLN A 110 -5.79 1.36 -12.20
CA GLN A 110 -6.86 0.74 -12.98
C GLN A 110 -7.92 1.78 -13.37
N ASP A 111 -8.49 1.63 -14.57
CA ASP A 111 -9.60 2.47 -15.04
C ASP A 111 -10.90 2.14 -14.32
N ARG A 112 -11.02 0.91 -13.84
CA ARG A 112 -12.18 0.38 -13.10
C ARG A 112 -11.71 -0.55 -12.00
N LEU A 113 -12.39 -0.50 -10.87
CA LEU A 113 -12.22 -1.43 -9.75
C LEU A 113 -13.59 -1.88 -9.24
N GLU A 114 -13.67 -3.09 -8.71
CA GLU A 114 -14.79 -3.47 -7.86
C GLU A 114 -14.83 -2.62 -6.60
N ALA A 115 -16.04 -2.27 -6.12
CA ALA A 115 -16.23 -1.46 -4.92
C ALA A 115 -15.45 -2.00 -3.71
N ARG A 116 -15.52 -3.32 -3.47
CA ARG A 116 -14.77 -3.97 -2.37
C ARG A 116 -13.26 -3.80 -2.45
N VAL A 117 -12.70 -3.77 -3.66
CA VAL A 117 -11.26 -3.52 -3.86
C VAL A 117 -10.95 -2.06 -3.55
N ALA A 118 -11.78 -1.13 -4.03
CA ALA A 118 -11.62 0.30 -3.76
C ALA A 118 -11.73 0.61 -2.25
N GLU A 119 -12.68 0.01 -1.55
CA GLU A 119 -12.88 0.12 -0.09
C GLU A 119 -11.71 -0.43 0.73
N ALA A 120 -10.94 -1.38 0.18
CA ALA A 120 -9.76 -1.94 0.85
C ALA A 120 -8.54 -1.02 0.80
N LEU A 121 -8.46 -0.06 -0.15
CA LEU A 121 -7.26 0.75 -0.35
C LEU A 121 -6.96 1.70 0.82
N PRO A 122 -7.93 2.36 1.45
CA PRO A 122 -7.68 3.16 2.67
C PRO A 122 -7.13 2.31 3.82
N TRP A 123 -7.58 1.06 3.97
CA TRP A 123 -7.01 0.14 4.96
C TRP A 123 -5.53 -0.13 4.68
N VAL A 124 -5.14 -0.36 3.41
CA VAL A 124 -3.73 -0.54 3.04
C VAL A 124 -2.92 0.71 3.37
N ALA A 125 -3.41 1.90 3.03
CA ALA A 125 -2.74 3.16 3.34
C ALA A 125 -2.56 3.35 4.85
N MET A 126 -3.55 2.99 5.66
CA MET A 126 -3.49 3.10 7.12
C MET A 126 -2.50 2.12 7.75
N HIS A 127 -2.49 0.86 7.31
CA HIS A 127 -1.65 -0.19 7.90
C HIS A 127 -0.20 -0.17 7.40
N TYR A 128 0.06 0.49 6.27
CA TYR A 128 1.36 0.49 5.59
C TYR A 128 1.78 1.93 5.22
N SER A 129 1.78 2.84 6.20
CA SER A 129 2.14 4.26 6.03
C SER A 129 3.52 4.62 6.59
N HIS A 130 4.22 3.67 7.22
CA HIS A 130 5.42 3.98 8.00
C HIS A 130 6.72 4.01 7.18
N HIS A 131 6.78 3.28 6.07
CA HIS A 131 7.99 3.16 5.25
C HIS A 131 7.70 3.49 3.78
N GLY A 132 8.70 4.01 3.06
CA GLY A 132 8.62 4.13 1.60
C GLY A 132 7.74 5.27 1.06
N SER A 133 7.27 6.20 1.90
CA SER A 133 6.40 7.32 1.49
C SER A 133 7.00 8.17 0.37
N LYS A 134 8.32 8.37 0.35
CA LYS A 134 9.02 9.11 -0.71
C LYS A 134 8.83 8.42 -2.07
N TRP A 135 9.14 7.12 -2.16
CA TRP A 135 8.96 6.34 -3.38
C TRP A 135 7.50 6.34 -3.84
N LEU A 136 6.56 6.17 -2.90
CA LEU A 136 5.13 6.15 -3.18
C LEU A 136 4.66 7.47 -3.83
N VAL A 137 5.07 8.62 -3.28
CA VAL A 137 4.75 9.95 -3.83
C VAL A 137 5.39 10.16 -5.20
N GLU A 138 6.67 9.79 -5.37
CA GLU A 138 7.38 9.89 -6.64
C GLU A 138 6.69 9.08 -7.75
N GLN A 139 6.30 7.84 -7.46
CA GLN A 139 5.59 7.01 -8.44
C GLN A 139 4.17 7.52 -8.70
N ALA A 140 3.45 7.99 -7.68
CA ALA A 140 2.14 8.59 -7.88
C ALA A 140 2.22 9.81 -8.82
N ARG A 141 3.22 10.67 -8.66
CA ARG A 141 3.47 11.82 -9.56
C ARG A 141 3.80 11.37 -10.98
N LYS A 142 4.67 10.36 -11.13
CA LYS A 142 5.09 9.82 -12.43
C LYS A 142 3.91 9.30 -13.27
N PHE A 143 2.92 8.72 -12.61
CA PHE A 143 1.76 8.11 -13.28
C PHE A 143 0.47 8.92 -13.15
N ASN A 144 0.52 10.16 -12.67
CA ASN A 144 -0.63 11.05 -12.45
C ASN A 144 -1.70 10.44 -11.51
N LEU A 145 -1.26 9.69 -10.51
CA LEU A 145 -2.12 9.02 -9.52
C LEU A 145 -2.21 9.79 -8.19
N GLN A 146 -1.59 10.98 -8.07
CA GLN A 146 -1.51 11.71 -6.80
C GLN A 146 -2.89 12.12 -6.26
N ASN A 147 -3.86 12.43 -7.13
CA ASN A 147 -5.20 12.76 -6.67
C ASN A 147 -5.93 11.52 -6.12
N ARG A 148 -5.86 10.39 -6.83
CA ARG A 148 -6.44 9.13 -6.36
C ARG A 148 -5.80 8.66 -5.07
N LEU A 149 -4.47 8.72 -4.97
CA LEU A 149 -3.74 8.35 -3.77
C LEU A 149 -4.05 9.30 -2.61
N GLY A 150 -4.07 10.61 -2.86
CA GLY A 150 -4.39 11.63 -1.87
C GLY A 150 -5.80 11.45 -1.28
N PHE A 151 -6.77 11.11 -2.12
CA PHE A 151 -8.12 10.77 -1.69
C PHE A 151 -8.14 9.53 -0.78
N VAL A 152 -7.50 8.44 -1.20
CA VAL A 152 -7.41 7.22 -0.39
C VAL A 152 -6.72 7.47 0.96
N VAL A 153 -5.63 8.26 0.96
CA VAL A 153 -4.94 8.67 2.20
C VAL A 153 -5.83 9.56 3.07
N SER A 154 -6.64 10.46 2.48
CA SER A 154 -7.59 11.28 3.24
C SER A 154 -8.69 10.44 3.90
N LEU A 155 -9.23 9.44 3.19
CA LEU A 155 -10.17 8.48 3.78
C LEU A 155 -9.53 7.68 4.93
N ALA A 156 -8.30 7.18 4.72
CA ALA A 156 -7.55 6.46 5.76
C ALA A 156 -7.30 7.35 6.99
N LEU A 157 -6.95 8.61 6.78
CA LEU A 157 -6.74 9.59 7.86
C LEU A 157 -8.03 9.85 8.64
N SER A 158 -9.15 10.07 7.95
CA SER A 158 -10.47 10.30 8.59
C SER A 158 -10.87 9.13 9.47
N VAL A 159 -10.57 7.89 9.07
CA VAL A 159 -10.82 6.70 9.90
C VAL A 159 -9.83 6.62 11.07
N ALA A 160 -8.52 6.79 10.80
CA ALA A 160 -7.49 6.70 11.83
C ALA A 160 -7.73 7.73 12.96
N GLU A 161 -8.18 8.94 12.65
CA GLU A 161 -8.50 10.00 13.62
C GLU A 161 -9.75 9.69 14.46
N ARG A 162 -10.67 8.84 13.98
CA ARG A 162 -11.84 8.41 14.76
C ARG A 162 -11.51 7.32 15.79
N VAL A 163 -10.51 6.47 15.51
CA VAL A 163 -10.19 5.28 16.33
C VAL A 163 -8.92 5.42 17.16
N SER A 164 -8.14 6.48 16.95
CA SER A 164 -6.85 6.68 17.62
C SER A 164 -6.65 8.15 18.02
N ASP A 165 -5.82 8.37 19.06
CA ASP A 165 -5.41 9.72 19.45
C ASP A 165 -4.61 10.42 18.34
N HIS A 166 -4.68 11.75 18.31
CA HIS A 166 -4.01 12.59 17.31
C HIS A 166 -2.47 12.47 17.32
N GLU A 167 -1.89 12.00 18.40
CA GLU A 167 -0.44 11.72 18.55
C GLU A 167 -0.02 10.35 18.01
N ASN A 168 -0.95 9.52 17.53
CA ASN A 168 -0.66 8.22 16.96
C ASN A 168 0.25 8.36 15.74
N THR A 169 1.32 7.55 15.69
CA THR A 169 2.33 7.59 14.61
C THR A 169 1.73 7.35 13.23
N THR A 170 0.67 6.54 13.12
CA THR A 170 -0.06 6.30 11.87
C THR A 170 -0.76 7.57 11.40
N VAL A 171 -1.45 8.29 12.29
CA VAL A 171 -2.13 9.56 11.98
C VAL A 171 -1.11 10.59 11.49
N GLN A 172 0.02 10.72 12.17
CA GLN A 172 1.11 11.63 11.76
C GLN A 172 1.68 11.27 10.38
N SER A 173 1.97 9.99 10.15
CA SER A 173 2.47 9.51 8.85
C SER A 173 1.48 9.77 7.70
N LEU A 174 0.19 9.55 7.93
CA LEU A 174 -0.85 9.83 6.94
C LEU A 174 -1.01 11.33 6.66
N ARG A 175 -0.92 12.20 7.69
CA ARG A 175 -0.95 13.66 7.52
C ARG A 175 0.23 14.15 6.68
N GLU A 176 1.45 13.66 6.97
CA GLU A 176 2.63 14.01 6.18
C GLU A 176 2.52 13.53 4.73
N LEU A 177 2.03 12.31 4.52
CA LEU A 177 1.82 11.76 3.18
C LEU A 177 0.79 12.57 2.40
N ARG A 178 -0.35 12.91 3.02
CA ARG A 178 -1.38 13.78 2.44
C ARG A 178 -0.81 15.15 2.05
N SER A 179 -0.07 15.79 2.95
CA SER A 179 0.56 17.09 2.68
C SER A 179 1.48 17.05 1.46
N LYS A 180 2.36 16.04 1.36
CA LYS A 180 3.27 15.86 0.21
C LYS A 180 2.54 15.62 -1.11
N LEU A 181 1.39 14.95 -1.08
CA LEU A 181 0.56 14.72 -2.26
C LEU A 181 -0.17 15.99 -2.68
N ASP A 182 -0.64 16.78 -1.72
CA ASP A 182 -1.36 18.03 -1.96
C ASP A 182 -0.49 19.07 -2.67
N GLU A 183 0.81 19.14 -2.38
CA GLU A 183 1.79 19.99 -3.10
C GLU A 183 1.81 19.74 -4.62
N SER A 184 1.37 18.58 -5.07
CA SER A 184 1.38 18.19 -6.49
C SER A 184 0.01 17.80 -7.03
N ARG A 185 -1.05 18.24 -6.34
CA ARG A 185 -2.43 17.96 -6.72
C ARG A 185 -2.73 18.43 -8.15
N LEU A 186 -3.39 17.56 -8.92
CA LEU A 186 -3.81 17.86 -10.29
C LEU A 186 -5.13 18.65 -10.30
N VAL A 187 -5.17 19.69 -11.13
CA VAL A 187 -6.39 20.48 -11.37
C VAL A 187 -7.41 19.70 -12.22
N LYS A 188 -6.93 18.77 -13.06
CA LYS A 188 -7.80 17.97 -13.92
C LYS A 188 -8.69 17.06 -13.07
N GLU A 189 -9.99 17.08 -13.37
CA GLU A 189 -10.96 16.12 -12.83
C GLU A 189 -10.59 14.69 -13.26
N ASP A 190 -10.67 13.75 -12.32
CA ASP A 190 -10.44 12.33 -12.55
C ASP A 190 -11.59 11.52 -11.92
N VAL A 191 -11.63 10.24 -12.21
CA VAL A 191 -12.64 9.30 -11.70
C VAL A 191 -11.95 8.29 -10.80
N PHE A 192 -12.56 7.98 -9.67
CA PHE A 192 -12.06 6.92 -8.81
C PHE A 192 -12.99 5.71 -8.84
N TYR A 193 -12.41 4.54 -9.06
CA TYR A 193 -12.92 3.17 -9.13
C TYR A 193 -14.03 2.89 -10.17
N ARG A 194 -14.99 3.79 -10.39
CA ARG A 194 -16.11 3.53 -11.32
C ARG A 194 -16.46 4.78 -12.13
N PRO A 195 -16.19 4.78 -13.45
CA PRO A 195 -16.60 5.89 -14.30
C PRO A 195 -18.13 5.94 -14.43
N PRO A 196 -18.72 7.14 -14.38
CA PRO A 196 -20.16 7.31 -14.61
C PRO A 196 -20.54 6.82 -16.01
N ARG A 197 -21.69 6.18 -16.13
CA ARG A 197 -22.19 5.61 -17.38
C ARG A 197 -23.03 6.60 -18.18
N THR A 198 -23.61 7.59 -17.50
CA THR A 198 -24.48 8.60 -18.08
C THR A 198 -24.11 9.98 -17.58
N GLU A 199 -24.53 11.02 -18.33
CA GLU A 199 -24.33 12.40 -17.89
C GLU A 199 -25.12 12.71 -16.60
N SER A 200 -26.29 12.13 -16.43
CA SER A 200 -27.09 12.28 -15.21
C SER A 200 -26.35 11.68 -14.00
N GLU A 201 -25.72 10.51 -14.14
CA GLU A 201 -24.89 9.91 -13.07
C GLU A 201 -23.67 10.78 -12.77
N ARG A 202 -23.03 11.33 -13.80
CA ARG A 202 -21.92 12.27 -13.62
C ARG A 202 -22.31 13.51 -12.84
N GLN A 203 -23.44 14.13 -13.20
CA GLN A 203 -23.96 15.31 -12.49
C GLN A 203 -24.33 14.98 -11.06
N TRP A 204 -24.95 13.83 -10.81
CA TRP A 204 -25.27 13.37 -9.46
C TRP A 204 -23.99 13.19 -8.63
N LEU A 205 -22.94 12.52 -9.17
CA LEU A 205 -21.66 12.38 -8.49
C LEU A 205 -21.06 13.75 -8.17
N MET A 206 -21.06 14.71 -9.10
CA MET A 206 -20.55 16.06 -8.87
C MET A 206 -21.23 16.78 -7.70
N GLN A 207 -22.55 16.60 -7.56
CA GLN A 207 -23.34 17.24 -6.51
C GLN A 207 -23.24 16.54 -5.15
N ASN A 208 -22.94 15.23 -5.15
CA ASN A 208 -22.96 14.39 -3.94
C ASN A 208 -21.56 13.90 -3.52
N ARG A 209 -20.49 14.48 -4.03
CA ARG A 209 -19.11 14.17 -3.61
C ARG A 209 -18.90 14.51 -2.13
N SER A 210 -18.03 13.73 -1.46
CA SER A 210 -17.51 14.12 -0.14
C SER A 210 -16.55 15.33 -0.26
N GLU A 211 -16.27 15.98 0.85
CA GLU A 211 -15.30 17.09 0.88
C GLU A 211 -13.91 16.65 0.40
N GLU A 212 -13.49 15.43 0.76
CA GLU A 212 -12.22 14.86 0.30
C GLU A 212 -12.22 14.63 -1.22
N ALA A 213 -13.33 14.13 -1.78
CA ALA A 213 -13.45 13.93 -3.22
C ALA A 213 -13.44 15.27 -3.99
N VAL A 214 -14.08 16.31 -3.44
CA VAL A 214 -13.99 17.68 -3.97
C VAL A 214 -12.57 18.20 -3.91
N HIS A 215 -11.90 18.07 -2.76
CA HIS A 215 -10.53 18.52 -2.57
C HIS A 215 -9.57 17.88 -3.58
N TRP A 216 -9.71 16.57 -3.84
CA TRP A 216 -8.84 15.83 -4.78
C TRP A 216 -9.32 15.82 -6.23
N ASN A 217 -10.33 16.62 -6.59
CA ASN A 217 -10.93 16.69 -7.93
C ASN A 217 -11.36 15.33 -8.49
N LEU A 218 -11.99 14.49 -7.64
CA LEU A 218 -12.45 13.16 -8.03
C LEU A 218 -13.97 13.07 -8.15
N LEU A 219 -14.42 12.33 -9.16
CA LEU A 219 -15.80 11.85 -9.24
C LEU A 219 -15.86 10.46 -8.60
N THR A 220 -16.47 10.39 -7.43
CA THR A 220 -16.68 9.16 -6.66
C THR A 220 -17.75 9.37 -5.59
N ASP A 221 -18.45 8.30 -5.26
CA ASP A 221 -19.40 8.23 -4.15
C ASP A 221 -18.80 7.53 -2.92
N LEU A 222 -17.54 7.09 -2.99
CA LEU A 222 -16.88 6.45 -1.85
C LEU A 222 -16.69 7.45 -0.71
N ARG A 223 -17.01 7.00 0.51
CA ARG A 223 -16.95 7.80 1.75
C ARG A 223 -16.34 6.98 2.89
N PRO A 224 -15.83 7.63 3.95
CA PRO A 224 -15.32 6.93 5.14
C PRO A 224 -16.32 5.95 5.76
N GLU A 225 -17.63 6.26 5.70
CA GLU A 225 -18.71 5.44 6.26
C GLU A 225 -18.88 4.09 5.55
N HIS A 226 -18.40 3.96 4.31
CA HIS A 226 -18.45 2.71 3.54
C HIS A 226 -17.33 1.74 3.92
N LEU A 227 -16.34 2.15 4.71
CA LEU A 227 -15.14 1.40 5.02
C LEU A 227 -15.36 0.45 6.21
N GLN A 228 -15.83 -0.77 5.94
CA GLN A 228 -16.22 -1.75 6.97
C GLN A 228 -15.08 -2.25 7.86
N TYR A 229 -13.83 -2.25 7.37
CA TYR A 229 -12.67 -2.86 8.02
C TYR A 229 -11.53 -1.88 8.26
N ALA A 230 -11.80 -0.60 8.26
CA ALA A 230 -10.77 0.43 8.41
C ALA A 230 -10.57 0.87 9.88
N GLY A 231 -11.31 0.26 10.82
CA GLY A 231 -11.21 0.55 12.25
C GLY A 231 -10.89 -0.68 13.09
#